data_17481f42c31623db43af46a1bf9d9533
#
_entry.id   17481f42c31623db43af46a1bf9d9533
#
_cell.length_a   1.000
_cell.length_b   1.000
_cell.length_c   1.000
_cell.angle_alpha   90.00
_cell.angle_beta   90.00
_cell.angle_gamma   90.00
#
_symmetry.space_group_name_H-M   'P 1'
#
loop_
_entity.id
_entity.type
_entity.pdbx_description
1 polymer ?
#
loop_
_entity_poly.entity_id
_entity_poly.type
_entity_poly.pdbx_seq_one_letter_code
_entity_poly.pdbx_strand_id
1 'polypeptide(L)'
;IYSHPDLMLDWLPVCGNHEYRGNTEAFMSYGKVSRRWMMPAKYYTKVFDHKGTTVRIVMLDTTPLIDSYRKNSEVYPDACKQDMEAQLSWLDSTLKNAKEDWVIVLGHHPIYAETGKKANERLDMQKRLLPILHKYNNVAIYACGHIHNFQHIRKKGDNIDYVVNSSSSLARPVKPINGTVFCSSADGFSVFTVDKKQLRMSMIDKDGNIIHTITRTK
;
A
#
# COMPACT_ATOMS: atom_id res chain seq x y z
N ILE A 1 -20.21 -1.03 9.16
CA ILE A 1 -19.30 -0.13 9.87
C ILE A 1 -19.20 1.19 9.12
N TYR A 2 -18.88 1.22 7.85
CA TYR A 2 -18.69 2.46 7.06
C TYR A 2 -19.96 2.78 6.25
N SER A 3 -21.09 3.04 6.94
CA SER A 3 -22.40 3.25 6.33
C SER A 3 -22.84 4.72 6.27
N HIS A 4 -22.03 5.66 6.76
CA HIS A 4 -22.33 7.08 6.65
C HIS A 4 -22.44 7.50 5.18
N PRO A 5 -23.41 8.35 4.78
CA PRO A 5 -23.60 8.77 3.39
C PRO A 5 -22.34 9.32 2.72
N ASP A 6 -21.52 10.10 3.44
CA ASP A 6 -20.28 10.67 2.92
C ASP A 6 -19.19 9.62 2.62
N LEU A 7 -19.35 8.39 3.13
CA LEU A 7 -18.46 7.27 2.88
C LEU A 7 -18.97 6.34 1.78
N MET A 8 -20.02 6.75 1.05
CA MET A 8 -20.56 5.99 -0.10
C MET A 8 -19.70 6.19 -1.37
N LEU A 9 -18.40 6.00 -1.22
CA LEU A 9 -17.38 6.07 -2.26
C LEU A 9 -16.97 4.67 -2.70
N ASP A 10 -16.30 4.58 -3.86
CA ASP A 10 -15.66 3.34 -4.31
C ASP A 10 -14.50 2.97 -3.38
N TRP A 11 -14.44 1.69 -3.03
CA TRP A 11 -13.39 1.13 -2.19
C TRP A 11 -12.49 0.26 -3.07
N LEU A 12 -11.19 0.52 -3.01
CA LEU A 12 -10.14 -0.20 -3.72
C LEU A 12 -9.29 -1.00 -2.71
N PRO A 13 -9.75 -2.17 -2.27
CA PRO A 13 -9.08 -2.91 -1.21
C PRO A 13 -7.82 -3.62 -1.67
N VAL A 14 -6.94 -3.91 -0.72
CA VAL A 14 -5.82 -4.85 -0.87
C VAL A 14 -5.92 -5.94 0.19
N CYS A 15 -5.56 -7.18 -0.16
CA CYS A 15 -5.45 -8.26 0.80
C CYS A 15 -4.30 -8.02 1.77
N GLY A 16 -4.56 -8.22 3.06
CA GLY A 16 -3.56 -8.33 4.09
C GLY A 16 -3.37 -9.79 4.54
N ASN A 17 -2.45 -10.00 5.47
CA ASN A 17 -2.20 -11.34 6.02
C ASN A 17 -3.38 -11.90 6.83
N HIS A 18 -4.28 -11.05 7.31
CA HIS A 18 -5.48 -11.51 8.04
C HIS A 18 -6.52 -12.10 7.09
N GLU A 19 -6.69 -11.57 5.88
CA GLU A 19 -7.58 -12.14 4.86
C GLU A 19 -7.10 -13.54 4.46
N TYR A 20 -5.80 -13.77 4.48
CA TYR A 20 -5.18 -15.07 4.18
C TYR A 20 -5.33 -16.12 5.30
N ARG A 21 -5.78 -15.73 6.49
CA ARG A 21 -6.19 -16.66 7.55
C ARG A 21 -7.59 -17.22 7.34
N GLY A 22 -8.35 -16.64 6.43
CA GLY A 22 -9.72 -17.02 6.11
C GLY A 22 -9.89 -17.37 4.64
N ASN A 23 -10.99 -16.91 4.06
CA ASN A 23 -11.33 -17.16 2.66
C ASN A 23 -11.08 -15.91 1.82
N THR A 24 -9.95 -15.87 1.11
CA THR A 24 -9.58 -14.75 0.24
C THR A 24 -10.54 -14.56 -0.94
N GLU A 25 -11.18 -15.63 -1.43
CA GLU A 25 -12.18 -15.56 -2.50
C GLU A 25 -13.46 -14.87 -2.03
N ALA A 26 -13.88 -15.12 -0.77
CA ALA A 26 -15.01 -14.41 -0.17
C ALA A 26 -14.73 -12.90 -0.04
N PHE A 27 -13.49 -12.52 0.33
CA PHE A 27 -13.07 -11.13 0.41
C PHE A 27 -13.14 -10.43 -0.97
N MET A 28 -12.64 -11.07 -2.03
CA MET A 28 -12.76 -10.54 -3.40
C MET A 28 -14.21 -10.49 -3.87
N SER A 29 -14.97 -11.58 -3.66
CA SER A 29 -16.34 -11.70 -4.15
C SER A 29 -17.36 -10.82 -3.42
N TYR A 30 -16.95 -10.13 -2.35
CA TYR A 30 -17.81 -9.18 -1.62
C TYR A 30 -18.33 -8.05 -2.54
N GLY A 31 -17.67 -7.77 -3.64
CA GLY A 31 -18.18 -6.89 -4.71
C GLY A 31 -19.54 -7.30 -5.27
N LYS A 32 -19.92 -8.60 -5.18
CA LYS A 32 -21.24 -9.09 -5.55
C LYS A 32 -22.34 -8.68 -4.55
N VAL A 33 -21.95 -8.34 -3.32
CA VAL A 33 -22.84 -7.91 -2.23
C VAL A 33 -22.86 -6.38 -2.12
N SER A 34 -21.70 -5.75 -2.26
CA SER A 34 -21.53 -4.29 -2.15
C SER A 34 -20.93 -3.72 -3.42
N ARG A 35 -21.70 -2.93 -4.16
CA ARG A 35 -21.23 -2.25 -5.39
C ARG A 35 -20.03 -1.32 -5.17
N ARG A 36 -19.80 -0.89 -3.93
CA ARG A 36 -18.64 -0.05 -3.56
C ARG A 36 -17.32 -0.81 -3.54
N TRP A 37 -17.37 -2.13 -3.40
CA TRP A 37 -16.20 -2.99 -3.27
C TRP A 37 -15.62 -3.32 -4.64
N MET A 38 -14.62 -2.52 -5.05
CA MET A 38 -14.02 -2.58 -6.38
C MET A 38 -12.71 -3.38 -6.33
N MET A 39 -12.82 -4.71 -6.23
CA MET A 39 -11.67 -5.63 -6.18
C MET A 39 -11.78 -6.69 -7.28
N PRO A 40 -11.34 -6.38 -8.51
CA PRO A 40 -11.48 -7.28 -9.65
C PRO A 40 -10.53 -8.48 -9.60
N ALA A 41 -9.41 -8.38 -8.87
CA ALA A 41 -8.40 -9.42 -8.68
C ALA A 41 -7.66 -9.17 -7.38
N LYS A 42 -6.78 -10.10 -6.95
CA LYS A 42 -5.94 -9.94 -5.76
C LYS A 42 -4.88 -8.86 -5.91
N TYR A 43 -4.44 -8.62 -7.14
CA TYR A 43 -3.61 -7.47 -7.53
C TYR A 43 -4.17 -6.85 -8.81
N TYR A 44 -4.21 -5.54 -8.86
CA TYR A 44 -4.86 -4.80 -9.96
C TYR A 44 -4.38 -3.35 -10.01
N THR A 45 -4.78 -2.62 -11.04
CA THR A 45 -4.50 -1.19 -11.16
C THR A 45 -5.76 -0.43 -11.52
N LYS A 46 -5.84 0.82 -11.08
CA LYS A 46 -6.88 1.79 -11.44
C LYS A 46 -6.23 3.08 -11.88
N VAL A 47 -6.68 3.62 -13.00
CA VAL A 47 -6.29 4.94 -13.46
C VAL A 47 -7.44 5.90 -13.18
N PHE A 48 -7.10 7.05 -12.62
CA PHE A 48 -7.99 8.19 -12.47
C PHE A 48 -7.54 9.29 -13.41
N ASP A 49 -8.48 9.90 -14.10
CA ASP A 49 -8.28 11.11 -14.91
C ASP A 49 -9.29 12.17 -14.46
N HIS A 50 -8.78 13.30 -14.04
CA HIS A 50 -9.59 14.46 -13.71
C HIS A 50 -8.99 15.71 -14.35
N LYS A 51 -9.72 16.30 -15.30
CA LYS A 51 -9.31 17.51 -16.02
C LYS A 51 -7.90 17.40 -16.63
N GLY A 52 -7.56 16.20 -17.12
CA GLY A 52 -6.28 15.88 -17.73
C GLY A 52 -5.13 15.67 -16.74
N THR A 53 -5.37 15.65 -15.44
CA THR A 53 -4.43 15.12 -14.45
C THR A 53 -4.69 13.62 -14.26
N THR A 54 -3.66 12.81 -14.47
CA THR A 54 -3.78 11.35 -14.45
C THR A 54 -2.99 10.74 -13.31
N VAL A 55 -3.62 9.79 -12.60
CA VAL A 55 -3.01 9.05 -11.50
C VAL A 55 -3.24 7.56 -11.71
N ARG A 56 -2.18 6.78 -11.73
CA ARG A 56 -2.25 5.32 -11.64
C ARG A 56 -2.05 4.88 -10.19
N ILE A 57 -3.01 4.14 -9.68
CA ILE A 57 -2.88 3.42 -8.41
C ILE A 57 -2.70 1.94 -8.73
N VAL A 58 -1.63 1.35 -8.21
CA VAL A 58 -1.29 -0.07 -8.36
C VAL A 58 -1.49 -0.74 -7.01
N MET A 59 -2.41 -1.68 -6.93
CA MET A 59 -2.71 -2.47 -5.73
C MET A 59 -2.03 -3.83 -5.81
N LEU A 60 -1.22 -4.16 -4.81
CA LEU A 60 -0.45 -5.40 -4.73
C LEU A 60 -0.98 -6.34 -3.64
N ASP A 61 -1.01 -7.61 -3.93
CA ASP A 61 -1.18 -8.66 -2.96
C ASP A 61 0.18 -9.07 -2.39
N THR A 62 0.54 -8.49 -1.25
CA THR A 62 1.89 -8.63 -0.69
C THR A 62 2.06 -9.83 0.24
N THR A 63 0.99 -10.48 0.69
CA THR A 63 1.09 -11.65 1.56
C THR A 63 1.83 -12.82 0.87
N PRO A 64 1.52 -13.18 -0.38
CA PRO A 64 2.26 -14.21 -1.10
C PRO A 64 3.71 -13.86 -1.44
N LEU A 65 4.10 -12.59 -1.33
CA LEU A 65 5.48 -12.16 -1.55
C LEU A 65 6.40 -12.42 -0.35
N ILE A 66 5.90 -13.00 0.73
CA ILE A 66 6.64 -13.21 1.98
C ILE A 66 6.69 -14.71 2.27
N ASP A 67 7.90 -15.26 2.32
CA ASP A 67 8.16 -16.68 2.46
C ASP A 67 7.55 -17.31 3.71
N SER A 68 7.56 -16.57 4.83
CA SER A 68 6.99 -17.09 6.09
C SER A 68 5.49 -17.33 6.01
N TYR A 69 4.74 -16.56 5.23
CA TYR A 69 3.31 -16.81 4.99
C TYR A 69 3.11 -17.99 4.02
N ARG A 70 3.90 -18.07 2.96
CA ARG A 70 3.82 -19.18 1.99
C ARG A 70 4.15 -20.54 2.61
N LYS A 71 5.11 -20.57 3.54
CA LYS A 71 5.55 -21.79 4.23
C LYS A 71 4.61 -22.25 5.35
N ASN A 72 3.68 -21.42 5.77
CA ASN A 72 2.74 -21.72 6.84
C ASN A 72 1.31 -21.91 6.28
N SER A 73 1.13 -22.98 5.53
CA SER A 73 -0.17 -23.30 4.88
C SER A 73 -1.28 -23.68 5.86
N GLU A 74 -0.93 -24.06 7.09
CA GLU A 74 -1.91 -24.32 8.14
C GLU A 74 -2.66 -23.04 8.54
N VAL A 75 -1.94 -21.92 8.67
CA VAL A 75 -2.52 -20.62 9.07
C VAL A 75 -2.90 -19.77 7.85
N TYR A 76 -2.17 -19.92 6.73
CA TYR A 76 -2.34 -19.13 5.50
C TYR A 76 -2.51 -20.03 4.28
N PRO A 77 -3.61 -20.79 4.19
CA PRO A 77 -3.77 -21.91 3.23
C PRO A 77 -3.70 -21.47 1.75
N ASP A 78 -4.01 -20.23 1.46
CA ASP A 78 -4.01 -19.71 0.10
C ASP A 78 -2.71 -18.98 -0.30
N ALA A 79 -1.82 -18.67 0.63
CA ALA A 79 -0.63 -17.89 0.33
C ALA A 79 0.34 -18.62 -0.61
N CYS A 80 0.55 -19.92 -0.42
CA CYS A 80 1.41 -20.74 -1.28
C CYS A 80 0.79 -21.03 -2.66
N LYS A 81 -0.52 -20.91 -2.81
CA LYS A 81 -1.24 -21.16 -4.06
C LYS A 81 -1.17 -19.98 -5.04
N GLN A 82 -0.75 -18.79 -4.58
CA GLN A 82 -0.65 -17.64 -5.45
C GLN A 82 0.61 -17.71 -6.32
N ASP A 83 0.46 -17.34 -7.58
CA ASP A 83 1.59 -17.20 -8.51
C ASP A 83 2.27 -15.85 -8.28
N MET A 84 3.33 -15.89 -7.48
CA MET A 84 4.13 -14.70 -7.14
C MET A 84 4.86 -14.14 -8.38
N GLU A 85 5.40 -15.00 -9.23
CA GLU A 85 6.16 -14.59 -10.41
C GLU A 85 5.25 -13.92 -11.45
N ALA A 86 4.03 -14.42 -11.62
CA ALA A 86 3.03 -13.77 -12.46
C ALA A 86 2.71 -12.36 -11.97
N GLN A 87 2.53 -12.17 -10.65
CA GLN A 87 2.29 -10.83 -10.08
C GLN A 87 3.49 -9.89 -10.30
N LEU A 88 4.72 -10.36 -10.07
CA LEU A 88 5.93 -9.55 -10.24
C LEU A 88 6.12 -9.16 -11.71
N SER A 89 5.91 -10.09 -12.64
CA SER A 89 5.95 -9.84 -14.08
C SER A 89 4.87 -8.86 -14.52
N TRP A 90 3.66 -8.98 -13.97
CA TRP A 90 2.57 -8.03 -14.20
C TRP A 90 2.91 -6.63 -13.67
N LEU A 91 3.50 -6.53 -12.48
CA LEU A 91 3.93 -5.25 -11.91
C LEU A 91 5.00 -4.59 -12.79
N ASP A 92 6.01 -5.35 -13.23
CA ASP A 92 7.06 -4.86 -14.13
C ASP A 92 6.46 -4.30 -15.43
N SER A 93 5.56 -5.05 -16.07
CA SER A 93 4.84 -4.61 -17.26
C SER A 93 3.96 -3.37 -17.01
N THR A 94 3.27 -3.32 -15.88
CA THR A 94 2.40 -2.21 -15.50
C THR A 94 3.19 -0.92 -15.33
N LEU A 95 4.33 -0.97 -14.63
CA LEU A 95 5.18 0.20 -14.43
C LEU A 95 5.89 0.63 -15.71
N LYS A 96 6.35 -0.33 -16.53
CA LYS A 96 6.94 -0.05 -17.85
C LYS A 96 6.01 0.75 -18.75
N ASN A 97 4.72 0.44 -18.72
CA ASN A 97 3.72 1.05 -19.60
C ASN A 97 2.98 2.23 -18.97
N ALA A 98 3.27 2.56 -17.71
CA ALA A 98 2.64 3.68 -17.02
C ALA A 98 3.12 5.02 -17.61
N LYS A 99 2.16 5.86 -18.02
CA LYS A 99 2.38 7.19 -18.61
C LYS A 99 1.64 8.28 -17.85
N GLU A 100 1.02 7.91 -16.75
CA GLU A 100 0.23 8.81 -15.92
C GLU A 100 1.15 9.84 -15.25
N ASP A 101 0.56 10.97 -14.90
CA ASP A 101 1.29 12.05 -14.21
C ASP A 101 1.91 11.56 -12.92
N TRP A 102 1.22 10.67 -12.21
CA TRP A 102 1.65 10.11 -10.95
C TRP A 102 1.34 8.62 -10.86
N VAL A 103 2.28 7.86 -10.32
CA VAL A 103 2.11 6.43 -10.01
C VAL A 103 2.30 6.22 -8.52
N ILE A 104 1.29 5.64 -7.89
CA ILE A 104 1.26 5.27 -6.47
C ILE A 104 1.11 3.76 -6.39
N VAL A 105 1.98 3.09 -5.64
CA VAL A 105 1.90 1.65 -5.39
C VAL A 105 1.45 1.41 -3.97
N LEU A 106 0.42 0.60 -3.81
CA LEU A 106 -0.17 0.25 -2.53
C LEU A 106 -0.03 -1.26 -2.28
N GLY A 107 0.29 -1.62 -1.05
CA GLY A 107 0.29 -2.99 -0.58
C GLY A 107 -0.03 -3.06 0.90
N HIS A 108 -0.12 -4.27 1.47
CA HIS A 108 -0.36 -4.41 2.90
C HIS A 108 0.94 -4.32 3.72
N HIS A 109 2.00 -5.01 3.29
CA HIS A 109 3.25 -5.11 4.04
C HIS A 109 4.25 -4.02 3.68
N PRO A 110 5.03 -3.52 4.65
CA PRO A 110 6.05 -2.51 4.40
C PRO A 110 7.30 -3.08 3.71
N ILE A 111 7.92 -2.26 2.86
CA ILE A 111 9.28 -2.48 2.35
C ILE A 111 10.31 -2.00 3.39
N TYR A 112 10.06 -0.84 3.97
CA TYR A 112 10.82 -0.28 5.08
C TYR A 112 9.85 0.12 6.20
N ALA A 113 10.16 -0.24 7.42
CA ALA A 113 9.44 0.18 8.62
C ALA A 113 10.25 -0.09 9.88
N GLU A 114 10.10 0.75 10.89
CA GLU A 114 10.37 0.40 12.27
C GLU A 114 9.23 -0.47 12.79
N THR A 115 9.57 -1.61 13.37
CA THR A 115 8.58 -2.53 13.96
C THR A 115 9.28 -3.64 14.72
N GLY A 116 8.65 -4.12 15.80
CA GLY A 116 9.05 -5.34 16.49
C GLY A 116 8.78 -6.64 15.76
N LYS A 117 8.16 -6.59 14.55
CA LYS A 117 7.93 -7.79 13.73
C LYS A 117 9.23 -8.32 13.15
N LYS A 118 9.24 -9.61 12.79
CA LYS A 118 10.42 -10.29 12.22
C LYS A 118 10.92 -9.58 10.97
N ALA A 119 12.23 -9.45 10.85
CA ALA A 119 12.88 -8.74 9.75
C ALA A 119 12.65 -9.40 8.37
N ASN A 120 12.44 -10.72 8.33
CA ASN A 120 12.27 -11.48 7.09
C ASN A 120 11.11 -10.96 6.21
N GLU A 121 10.02 -10.45 6.80
CA GLU A 121 8.92 -9.87 6.01
C GLU A 121 9.44 -8.71 5.14
N ARG A 122 10.18 -7.78 5.75
CA ARG A 122 10.74 -6.62 5.04
C ARG A 122 11.84 -7.02 4.06
N LEU A 123 12.68 -7.99 4.42
CA LEU A 123 13.74 -8.50 3.54
C LEU A 123 13.16 -9.15 2.28
N ASP A 124 12.10 -9.95 2.41
CA ASP A 124 11.40 -10.56 1.28
C ASP A 124 10.78 -9.48 0.39
N MET A 125 10.13 -8.48 0.98
CA MET A 125 9.55 -7.35 0.25
C MET A 125 10.62 -6.54 -0.50
N GLN A 126 11.75 -6.23 0.15
CA GLN A 126 12.87 -5.53 -0.46
C GLN A 126 13.44 -6.32 -1.63
N LYS A 127 13.72 -7.62 -1.42
CA LYS A 127 14.29 -8.51 -2.45
C LYS A 127 13.43 -8.57 -3.69
N ARG A 128 12.10 -8.61 -3.55
CA ARG A 128 11.16 -8.86 -4.64
C ARG A 128 10.66 -7.58 -5.32
N LEU A 129 10.41 -6.53 -4.54
CA LEU A 129 9.79 -5.33 -5.09
C LEU A 129 10.78 -4.24 -5.50
N LEU A 130 11.85 -4.00 -4.74
CA LEU A 130 12.76 -2.89 -5.03
C LEU A 130 13.36 -2.95 -6.45
N PRO A 131 13.80 -4.11 -6.96
CA PRO A 131 14.34 -4.17 -8.33
C PRO A 131 13.35 -3.71 -9.40
N ILE A 132 12.04 -3.95 -9.17
CA ILE A 132 10.99 -3.56 -10.11
C ILE A 132 10.60 -2.10 -9.91
N LEU A 133 10.41 -1.66 -8.66
CA LEU A 133 10.00 -0.29 -8.34
C LEU A 133 11.02 0.76 -8.78
N HIS A 134 12.32 0.44 -8.71
CA HIS A 134 13.38 1.35 -9.11
C HIS A 134 13.64 1.36 -10.63
N LYS A 135 13.20 0.33 -11.36
CA LYS A 135 13.58 0.12 -12.75
C LYS A 135 13.15 1.25 -13.69
N TYR A 136 11.99 1.86 -13.44
CA TYR A 136 11.38 2.85 -14.34
C TYR A 136 11.37 4.28 -13.79
N ASN A 137 11.77 4.46 -12.54
CA ASN A 137 11.84 5.77 -11.86
C ASN A 137 10.54 6.59 -11.91
N ASN A 138 9.39 5.92 -12.01
CA ASN A 138 8.08 6.55 -12.15
C ASN A 138 7.18 6.40 -10.91
N VAL A 139 7.57 5.60 -9.94
CA VAL A 139 6.82 5.43 -8.69
C VAL A 139 7.14 6.59 -7.75
N ALA A 140 6.11 7.35 -7.36
CA ALA A 140 6.26 8.46 -6.43
C ALA A 140 6.21 8.01 -4.97
N ILE A 141 5.26 7.13 -4.65
CA ILE A 141 4.99 6.66 -3.28
C ILE A 141 4.70 5.16 -3.30
N TYR A 142 5.31 4.43 -2.35
CA TYR A 142 4.84 3.12 -1.91
C TYR A 142 4.19 3.27 -0.54
N ALA A 143 2.88 2.98 -0.43
CA ALA A 143 2.17 3.07 0.84
C ALA A 143 1.60 1.70 1.26
N CYS A 144 1.61 1.45 2.57
CA CYS A 144 1.17 0.19 3.15
C CYS A 144 0.53 0.40 4.53
N GLY A 145 0.00 -0.68 5.11
CA GLY A 145 -0.55 -0.74 6.46
C GLY A 145 0.27 -1.64 7.38
N HIS A 146 -0.37 -2.68 7.95
CA HIS A 146 0.22 -3.79 8.69
C HIS A 146 0.82 -3.45 10.07
N ILE A 147 1.50 -2.31 10.21
CA ILE A 147 2.25 -1.97 11.43
C ILE A 147 1.43 -1.20 12.45
N HIS A 148 0.34 -0.55 12.03
CA HIS A 148 -0.57 0.21 12.88
C HIS A 148 0.08 1.45 13.53
N ASN A 149 0.82 2.20 12.74
CA ASN A 149 1.34 3.52 13.09
C ASN A 149 1.66 4.29 11.82
N PHE A 150 1.93 5.57 11.92
CA PHE A 150 2.40 6.37 10.80
C PHE A 150 3.91 6.34 10.71
N GLN A 151 4.45 6.09 9.51
CA GLN A 151 5.87 6.27 9.22
C GLN A 151 6.03 6.83 7.80
N HIS A 152 6.91 7.80 7.66
CA HIS A 152 7.43 8.24 6.38
C HIS A 152 8.94 8.01 6.37
N ILE A 153 9.40 7.18 5.45
CA ILE A 153 10.79 6.79 5.32
C ILE A 153 11.27 7.15 3.92
N ARG A 154 12.41 7.81 3.84
CA ARG A 154 13.11 8.13 2.60
C ARG A 154 14.53 7.57 2.65
N LYS A 155 14.93 6.87 1.63
CA LYS A 155 16.30 6.33 1.51
C LYS A 155 17.16 7.25 0.67
N LYS A 156 18.42 7.41 1.07
CA LYS A 156 19.38 8.25 0.33
C LYS A 156 19.55 7.70 -1.10
N GLY A 157 19.36 8.57 -2.09
CA GLY A 157 19.46 8.20 -3.49
C GLY A 157 18.24 7.49 -4.07
N ASP A 158 17.16 7.36 -3.29
CA ASP A 158 15.89 6.78 -3.73
C ASP A 158 14.87 7.87 -4.00
N ASN A 159 14.11 7.72 -5.09
CA ASN A 159 13.07 8.67 -5.47
C ASN A 159 11.68 8.29 -4.92
N ILE A 160 11.56 7.18 -4.20
CA ILE A 160 10.29 6.70 -3.66
C ILE A 160 10.15 7.14 -2.21
N ASP A 161 9.00 7.69 -1.85
CA ASP A 161 8.61 7.86 -0.46
C ASP A 161 7.91 6.59 0.02
N TYR A 162 8.48 5.95 1.06
CA TYR A 162 7.91 4.75 1.68
C TYR A 162 7.07 5.15 2.88
N VAL A 163 5.81 4.76 2.86
CA VAL A 163 4.84 5.17 3.86
C VAL A 163 4.19 3.96 4.51
N VAL A 164 4.21 3.92 5.83
CA VAL A 164 3.27 3.12 6.61
C VAL A 164 2.12 4.04 7.00
N ASN A 165 0.91 3.70 6.55
CA ASN A 165 -0.30 4.40 6.95
C ASN A 165 -0.89 3.73 8.19
N SER A 166 -1.32 4.53 9.15
CA SER A 166 -1.85 4.04 10.41
C SER A 166 -3.14 3.25 10.23
N SER A 167 -3.63 2.69 11.31
CA SER A 167 -4.95 2.07 11.37
C SER A 167 -5.95 2.98 12.09
N SER A 168 -7.22 2.69 11.87
CA SER A 168 -8.33 3.36 12.56
C SER A 168 -8.61 2.80 13.96
N SER A 169 -7.84 1.85 14.48
CA SER A 169 -8.23 1.13 15.72
C SER A 169 -7.08 0.73 16.59
N LEU A 170 -5.92 0.54 16.30
CA LEU A 170 -4.85 0.02 17.17
C LEU A 170 -3.52 0.71 16.84
N ALA A 171 -3.27 1.79 17.55
CA ALA A 171 -1.99 2.49 17.46
C ALA A 171 -0.89 1.72 18.19
N ARG A 172 0.25 1.56 17.53
CA ARG A 172 1.45 0.94 18.10
C ARG A 172 2.58 1.93 18.26
N PRO A 173 3.38 1.84 19.34
CA PRO A 173 4.57 2.66 19.49
C PRO A 173 5.51 2.53 18.30
N VAL A 174 6.19 3.62 17.99
CA VAL A 174 7.17 3.71 16.91
C VAL A 174 8.28 4.66 17.30
N LYS A 175 9.48 4.38 16.83
CA LYS A 175 10.66 5.24 16.99
C LYS A 175 11.36 5.42 15.64
N PRO A 176 12.14 6.51 15.46
CA PRO A 176 12.86 6.72 14.21
C PRO A 176 13.90 5.61 13.94
N ILE A 177 14.05 5.28 12.65
CA ILE A 177 15.14 4.47 12.09
C ILE A 177 15.88 5.26 11.02
N ASN A 178 16.96 4.72 10.48
CA ASN A 178 17.70 5.39 9.40
C ASN A 178 16.79 5.64 8.18
N GLY A 179 16.65 6.89 7.80
CA GLY A 179 15.80 7.38 6.73
C GLY A 179 14.39 7.80 7.18
N THR A 180 14.05 7.72 8.46
CA THR A 180 12.78 8.25 8.97
C THR A 180 12.73 9.76 8.83
N VAL A 181 11.75 10.25 8.09
CA VAL A 181 11.40 11.67 7.95
C VAL A 181 10.36 12.05 9.00
N PHE A 182 9.40 11.15 9.24
CA PHE A 182 8.35 11.32 10.24
C PHE A 182 7.88 9.97 10.76
N CYS A 183 7.49 9.91 12.03
CA CYS A 183 6.76 8.78 12.60
C CYS A 183 5.85 9.23 13.75
N SER A 184 4.71 8.54 13.90
CA SER A 184 3.74 8.80 14.96
C SER A 184 2.94 7.54 15.29
N SER A 185 2.64 7.35 16.56
CA SER A 185 1.74 6.29 17.05
C SER A 185 0.26 6.69 17.05
N ALA A 186 -0.12 7.79 16.42
CA ALA A 186 -1.51 8.21 16.34
C ALA A 186 -2.34 7.24 15.47
N ASP A 187 -3.63 7.09 15.80
CA ASP A 187 -4.63 6.54 14.91
C ASP A 187 -4.99 7.57 13.84
N GLY A 188 -5.38 7.11 12.65
CA GLY A 188 -5.81 8.01 11.60
C GLY A 188 -5.73 7.42 10.19
N PHE A 189 -5.71 8.30 9.22
CA PHE A 189 -5.71 7.97 7.79
C PHE A 189 -4.90 8.99 6.99
N SER A 190 -4.77 8.77 5.68
CA SER A 190 -4.10 9.72 4.80
C SER A 190 -4.97 10.10 3.62
N VAL A 191 -4.81 11.35 3.16
CA VAL A 191 -5.50 11.91 2.00
C VAL A 191 -4.47 12.27 0.93
N PHE A 192 -4.72 11.83 -0.30
CA PHE A 192 -3.95 12.26 -1.47
C PHE A 192 -4.67 13.40 -2.18
N THR A 193 -3.94 14.47 -2.46
CA THR A 193 -4.36 15.57 -3.35
C THR A 193 -3.37 15.67 -4.49
N VAL A 194 -3.87 15.68 -5.72
CA VAL A 194 -3.02 15.54 -6.91
C VAL A 194 -3.41 16.54 -7.98
N ASP A 195 -2.43 17.21 -8.54
CA ASP A 195 -2.53 17.94 -9.80
C ASP A 195 -1.35 17.58 -10.73
N LYS A 196 -1.26 18.20 -11.91
CA LYS A 196 -0.20 17.91 -12.89
C LYS A 196 1.21 18.17 -12.37
N LYS A 197 1.38 19.10 -11.44
CA LYS A 197 2.69 19.57 -10.94
C LYS A 197 3.03 19.02 -9.58
N GLN A 198 2.00 18.66 -8.78
CA GLN A 198 2.19 18.28 -7.39
C GLN A 198 1.32 17.10 -6.99
N LEU A 199 1.92 16.18 -6.26
CA LEU A 199 1.23 15.16 -5.46
C LEU A 199 1.51 15.46 -3.99
N ARG A 200 0.44 15.56 -3.22
CA ARG A 200 0.50 15.74 -1.76
C ARG A 200 -0.19 14.58 -1.07
N MET A 201 0.44 14.01 -0.06
CA MET A 201 -0.17 13.04 0.86
C MET A 201 -0.15 13.64 2.25
N SER A 202 -1.31 13.88 2.84
CA SER A 202 -1.47 14.41 4.20
C SER A 202 -1.88 13.28 5.14
N MET A 203 -1.09 13.05 6.19
CA MET A 203 -1.43 12.15 7.29
C MET A 203 -2.29 12.91 8.30
N ILE A 204 -3.45 12.37 8.63
CA ILE A 204 -4.46 13.00 9.46
C ILE A 204 -4.74 12.09 10.64
N ASP A 205 -4.68 12.63 11.86
CA ASP A 205 -4.99 11.89 13.08
C ASP A 205 -6.50 11.70 13.28
N LYS A 206 -6.87 10.95 14.30
CA LYS A 206 -8.29 10.69 14.65
C LYS A 206 -9.09 11.96 15.02
N ASP A 207 -8.41 13.03 15.37
CA ASP A 207 -9.01 14.31 15.77
C ASP A 207 -9.13 15.27 14.56
N GLY A 208 -8.69 14.85 13.37
CA GLY A 208 -8.78 15.62 12.12
C GLY A 208 -7.59 16.55 11.88
N ASN A 209 -6.54 16.49 12.69
CA ASN A 209 -5.35 17.31 12.51
C ASN A 209 -4.41 16.72 11.47
N ILE A 210 -3.87 17.55 10.57
CA ILE A 210 -2.77 17.16 9.68
C ILE A 210 -1.50 17.12 10.52
N ILE A 211 -0.98 15.91 10.76
CA ILE A 211 0.23 15.69 11.57
C ILE A 211 1.50 15.58 10.72
N HIS A 212 1.37 15.32 9.43
CA HIS A 212 2.49 15.29 8.48
C HIS A 212 2.00 15.44 7.04
N THR A 213 2.84 16.02 6.18
CA THR A 213 2.55 16.13 4.75
C THR A 213 3.79 15.75 3.92
N ILE A 214 3.60 14.89 2.95
CA ILE A 214 4.56 14.53 1.92
C ILE A 214 4.19 15.32 0.67
N THR A 215 5.14 16.02 0.07
CA THR A 215 4.93 16.75 -1.19
C THR A 215 5.94 16.29 -2.23
N ARG A 216 5.45 15.91 -3.40
CA ARG A 216 6.22 15.58 -4.59
C ARG A 216 5.91 16.60 -5.67
N THR A 217 6.93 17.12 -6.32
CA THR A 217 6.82 18.03 -7.46
C THR A 217 7.51 17.40 -8.67
N LYS A 218 6.99 17.69 -9.86
CA LYS A 218 7.67 17.38 -11.15
C LYS A 218 8.69 18.43 -11.48
#